data_a738e9deb5d90140f28d40cf0231ceee
#
_entry.id   a738e9deb5d90140f28d40cf0231ceee
#
_cell.length_a   1.000
_cell.length_b   1.000
_cell.length_c   1.000
_cell.angle_alpha   90.00
_cell.angle_beta   90.00
_cell.angle_gamma   90.00
#
_symmetry.space_group_name_H-M   'P 1'
#
loop_
_entity.id
_entity.type
_entity.pdbx_description
1 polymer ?
#
loop_
_entity_poly.entity_id
_entity_poly.type
_entity_poly.pdbx_seq_one_letter_code
_entity_poly.pdbx_strand_id
1 'polypeptide(L)'
;VAEKTIAFIQIIIIQYYLLLSIMPLMLIFNRMKKIMILLILLFNTTGSSAYSQSPIMGLKSVDIIRGWRQSNDVHIAAINIRMEKGWKTYWRVPGVGGIPPLFDWNKSKNIKSISKIWPTPNIYNEYGLRTIGYKEEFILPIKIKPIDQKKPIYLEATIDFGICADVCIPIQTTVEAELPVRTSIGKNRILEVLDRAIISGSESPIKVITCDIIPLKDGFEVKATLENIASFNENTFGVIEYPEKPNSWISQKTSLVSGNQLDVIATLHLDGTYFVDRSNLNLTVFSSNKAFEFDGCLS
;
A
#
# COMPACT_ATOMS: atom_id res chain seq x y z
N VAL A 1 11.70 -23.42 96.09
CA VAL A 1 12.62 -23.33 94.94
C VAL A 1 12.24 -24.46 93.95
N ALA A 2 11.96 -25.67 94.41
CA ALA A 2 11.67 -26.81 93.51
C ALA A 2 10.39 -26.67 92.60
N GLU A 3 9.35 -26.10 93.16
CA GLU A 3 8.09 -25.93 92.41
C GLU A 3 8.21 -24.98 91.21
N LYS A 4 8.99 -23.90 91.34
CA LYS A 4 9.22 -22.94 90.22
C LYS A 4 10.05 -23.58 89.09
N THR A 5 10.94 -24.51 89.39
CA THR A 5 11.78 -25.21 88.43
C THR A 5 10.99 -26.21 87.62
N ILE A 6 10.03 -26.92 88.25
CA ILE A 6 9.16 -27.89 87.58
C ILE A 6 8.22 -27.14 86.61
N ALA A 7 7.64 -26.00 87.02
CA ALA A 7 6.79 -25.24 86.12
C ALA A 7 7.54 -24.70 84.87
N PHE A 8 8.77 -24.28 85.05
CA PHE A 8 9.63 -23.80 83.95
C PHE A 8 9.97 -24.91 82.92
N ILE A 9 10.26 -26.12 83.46
CA ILE A 9 10.51 -27.28 82.59
C ILE A 9 9.23 -27.68 81.81
N GLN A 10 8.06 -27.64 82.42
CA GLN A 10 6.79 -27.94 81.75
C GLN A 10 6.50 -26.94 80.61
N ILE A 11 6.77 -25.66 80.83
CA ILE A 11 6.58 -24.61 79.80
C ILE A 11 7.52 -24.87 78.61
N ILE A 12 8.75 -25.20 78.83
CA ILE A 12 9.73 -25.54 77.78
C ILE A 12 9.32 -26.77 77.00
N ILE A 13 8.81 -27.80 77.67
CA ILE A 13 8.35 -29.05 77.02
C ILE A 13 7.11 -28.74 76.13
N ILE A 14 6.16 -27.95 76.63
CA ILE A 14 4.94 -27.56 75.87
C ILE A 14 5.34 -26.73 74.66
N GLN A 15 6.27 -25.77 74.78
CA GLN A 15 6.75 -24.95 73.67
C GLN A 15 7.47 -25.83 72.63
N TYR A 16 8.24 -26.83 73.05
CA TYR A 16 8.94 -27.74 72.17
C TYR A 16 7.96 -28.62 71.37
N TYR A 17 6.89 -29.13 72.02
CA TYR A 17 5.85 -29.89 71.31
C TYR A 17 5.03 -29.01 70.37
N LEU A 18 4.77 -27.78 70.73
CA LEU A 18 4.08 -26.79 69.83
C LEU A 18 4.94 -26.52 68.59
N LEU A 19 6.23 -26.30 68.72
CA LEU A 19 7.15 -26.11 67.61
C LEU A 19 7.24 -27.33 66.69
N LEU A 20 7.31 -28.51 67.27
CA LEU A 20 7.30 -29.79 66.53
C LEU A 20 5.98 -30.03 65.75
N SER A 21 4.87 -29.59 66.28
CA SER A 21 3.54 -29.70 65.58
C SER A 21 3.38 -28.73 64.43
N ILE A 22 4.00 -27.56 64.47
CA ILE A 22 3.89 -26.51 63.42
C ILE A 22 4.88 -26.77 62.30
N MET A 23 6.04 -27.38 62.60
CA MET A 23 7.11 -27.64 61.58
C MET A 23 6.65 -28.40 60.34
N PRO A 24 5.86 -29.49 60.43
CA PRO A 24 5.39 -30.20 59.25
C PRO A 24 4.39 -29.37 58.43
N LEU A 25 3.61 -28.52 59.10
CA LEU A 25 2.64 -27.64 58.41
C LEU A 25 3.35 -26.56 57.56
N MET A 26 4.44 -25.99 58.06
CA MET A 26 5.28 -25.06 57.28
C MET A 26 5.95 -25.70 56.08
N LEU A 27 6.41 -26.92 56.22
CA LEU A 27 7.02 -27.69 55.10
C LEU A 27 6.00 -28.01 54.00
N ILE A 28 4.79 -28.38 54.38
CA ILE A 28 3.68 -28.61 53.42
C ILE A 28 3.32 -27.31 52.72
N PHE A 29 3.22 -26.20 53.45
CA PHE A 29 2.87 -24.87 52.87
C PHE A 29 3.93 -24.37 51.89
N ASN A 30 5.23 -24.56 52.19
CA ASN A 30 6.31 -24.24 51.28
C ASN A 30 6.36 -25.11 50.04
N ARG A 31 6.01 -26.40 50.14
CA ARG A 31 5.87 -27.29 48.99
C ARG A 31 4.69 -26.89 48.12
N MET A 32 3.55 -26.55 48.73
CA MET A 32 2.35 -26.07 47.98
C MET A 32 2.66 -24.73 47.27
N LYS A 33 3.34 -23.78 47.89
CA LYS A 33 3.78 -22.53 47.21
C LYS A 33 4.67 -22.82 46.00
N LYS A 34 5.64 -23.75 46.11
CA LYS A 34 6.51 -24.10 44.97
C LYS A 34 5.73 -24.79 43.86
N ILE A 35 4.78 -25.67 44.17
CA ILE A 35 3.91 -26.30 43.18
C ILE A 35 3.01 -25.26 42.51
N MET A 36 2.43 -24.32 43.26
CA MET A 36 1.60 -23.26 42.73
C MET A 36 2.37 -22.32 41.80
N ILE A 37 3.61 -21.96 42.15
CA ILE A 37 4.51 -21.17 41.29
C ILE A 37 4.85 -21.93 40.01
N LEU A 38 5.13 -23.25 40.13
CA LEU A 38 5.41 -24.10 38.98
C LEU A 38 4.20 -24.22 38.02
N LEU A 39 2.99 -24.35 38.58
CA LEU A 39 1.74 -24.36 37.82
C LEU A 39 1.47 -23.01 37.12
N ILE A 40 1.74 -21.88 37.78
CA ILE A 40 1.62 -20.55 37.20
C ILE A 40 2.63 -20.35 36.05
N LEU A 41 3.87 -20.83 36.23
CA LEU A 41 4.89 -20.81 35.15
C LEU A 41 4.51 -21.69 33.96
N LEU A 42 3.93 -22.86 34.18
CA LEU A 42 3.42 -23.75 33.12
C LEU A 42 2.20 -23.17 32.40
N PHE A 43 1.33 -22.42 33.08
CA PHE A 43 0.17 -21.77 32.44
C PHE A 43 0.57 -20.56 31.56
N ASN A 44 1.72 -19.92 31.81
CA ASN A 44 2.21 -18.79 31.00
C ASN A 44 2.93 -19.27 29.70
N THR A 45 3.16 -20.56 29.52
CA THR A 45 3.72 -21.11 28.27
C THR A 45 2.65 -21.51 27.24
N THR A 46 1.37 -21.40 27.56
CA THR A 46 0.29 -21.68 26.61
C THR A 46 0.01 -20.47 25.74
N GLY A 47 0.76 -20.38 24.64
CA GLY A 47 0.21 -20.01 23.38
C GLY A 47 -0.06 -18.53 23.17
N SER A 48 0.94 -17.79 22.77
CA SER A 48 0.71 -16.85 21.68
C SER A 48 0.35 -17.69 20.45
N SER A 49 -0.93 -17.96 20.23
CA SER A 49 -1.43 -18.40 18.93
C SER A 49 -1.10 -17.26 17.99
N ALA A 50 0.04 -17.34 17.31
CA ALA A 50 0.26 -16.53 16.12
C ALA A 50 -0.89 -16.92 15.17
N TYR A 51 -1.86 -16.04 14.99
CA TYR A 51 -2.84 -16.12 13.92
C TYR A 51 -2.03 -16.03 12.63
N SER A 52 -1.59 -17.17 12.13
CA SER A 52 -1.10 -17.29 10.77
C SER A 52 -2.31 -17.05 9.89
N GLN A 53 -2.41 -15.84 9.33
CA GLN A 53 -3.34 -15.59 8.24
C GLN A 53 -3.04 -16.65 7.17
N SER A 54 -4.07 -17.37 6.76
CA SER A 54 -3.93 -18.32 5.65
C SER A 54 -3.32 -17.59 4.47
N PRO A 55 -2.31 -18.16 3.78
CA PRO A 55 -1.68 -17.48 2.66
C PRO A 55 -2.74 -17.14 1.61
N ILE A 56 -2.82 -15.88 1.22
CA ILE A 56 -3.73 -15.44 0.16
C ILE A 56 -3.17 -16.00 -1.15
N MET A 57 -3.99 -16.77 -1.86
CA MET A 57 -3.60 -17.38 -3.14
C MET A 57 -3.09 -16.29 -4.10
N GLY A 58 -1.92 -16.49 -4.65
CA GLY A 58 -1.30 -15.57 -5.62
C GLY A 58 -0.55 -14.39 -5.02
N LEU A 59 -0.71 -14.09 -3.72
CA LEU A 59 0.04 -13.02 -3.04
C LEU A 59 1.22 -13.59 -2.26
N LYS A 60 2.43 -13.11 -2.53
CA LYS A 60 3.63 -13.45 -1.74
C LYS A 60 3.81 -12.52 -0.55
N SER A 61 3.79 -11.21 -0.80
CA SER A 61 3.94 -10.22 0.26
C SER A 61 3.51 -8.84 -0.20
N VAL A 62 3.15 -8.01 0.79
CA VAL A 62 3.08 -6.56 0.66
C VAL A 62 3.99 -5.97 1.74
N ASP A 63 4.90 -5.08 1.36
CA ASP A 63 5.86 -4.49 2.28
C ASP A 63 6.22 -3.05 1.87
N ILE A 64 6.86 -2.31 2.80
CA ILE A 64 7.36 -0.96 2.57
C ILE A 64 8.87 -1.00 2.39
N ILE A 65 9.36 -0.54 1.24
CA ILE A 65 10.78 -0.25 1.03
C ILE A 65 11.07 1.12 1.63
N ARG A 66 11.91 1.18 2.67
CA ARG A 66 12.14 2.39 3.48
C ARG A 66 12.80 3.54 2.71
N GLY A 67 13.62 3.23 1.70
CA GLY A 67 14.22 4.22 0.82
C GLY A 67 15.19 5.18 1.49
N TRP A 68 15.09 6.49 1.20
CA TRP A 68 16.04 7.49 1.70
C TRP A 68 15.42 8.89 1.80
N ARG A 69 16.03 9.75 2.65
CA ARG A 69 15.75 11.18 2.70
C ARG A 69 16.63 11.92 1.69
N GLN A 70 16.03 12.76 0.85
CA GLN A 70 16.74 13.62 -0.10
C GLN A 70 17.28 14.88 0.61
N SER A 71 18.19 15.61 -0.06
CA SER A 71 18.78 16.85 0.46
C SER A 71 17.76 17.99 0.65
N ASN A 72 16.63 17.94 -0.06
CA ASN A 72 15.49 18.85 0.06
C ASN A 72 14.45 18.40 1.09
N ASP A 73 14.84 17.48 1.99
CA ASP A 73 14.01 16.92 3.06
C ASP A 73 12.81 16.08 2.64
N VAL A 74 12.62 15.84 1.35
CA VAL A 74 11.63 14.89 0.84
C VAL A 74 12.14 13.46 1.10
N HIS A 75 11.30 12.60 1.65
CA HIS A 75 11.60 11.18 1.81
C HIS A 75 11.04 10.38 0.64
N ILE A 76 11.87 9.56 0.01
CA ILE A 76 11.46 8.62 -1.03
C ILE A 76 11.38 7.23 -0.38
N ALA A 77 10.20 6.64 -0.40
CA ALA A 77 9.94 5.26 0.00
C ALA A 77 9.18 4.55 -1.13
N ALA A 78 8.82 3.29 -0.96
CA ALA A 78 7.93 2.62 -1.91
C ALA A 78 7.06 1.57 -1.23
N ILE A 79 5.85 1.37 -1.77
CA ILE A 79 5.04 0.18 -1.53
C ILE A 79 5.50 -0.90 -2.50
N ASN A 80 5.72 -2.11 -2.01
CA ASN A 80 6.13 -3.26 -2.80
C ASN A 80 5.10 -4.38 -2.65
N ILE A 81 4.46 -4.77 -3.75
CA ILE A 81 3.51 -5.89 -3.83
C ILE A 81 4.19 -6.98 -4.64
N ARG A 82 4.41 -8.15 -4.04
CA ARG A 82 4.95 -9.32 -4.73
C ARG A 82 3.90 -10.41 -4.85
N MET A 83 3.77 -10.92 -6.05
CA MET A 83 2.79 -11.94 -6.42
C MET A 83 3.48 -13.21 -6.91
N GLU A 84 2.74 -14.30 -6.96
CA GLU A 84 3.18 -15.54 -7.57
C GLU A 84 3.35 -15.38 -9.09
N LYS A 85 4.13 -16.30 -9.69
CA LYS A 85 4.32 -16.30 -11.15
C LYS A 85 2.99 -16.42 -11.87
N GLY A 86 2.80 -15.57 -12.89
CA GLY A 86 1.58 -15.51 -13.69
C GLY A 86 0.49 -14.59 -13.10
N TRP A 87 0.63 -14.14 -11.86
CA TRP A 87 -0.30 -13.18 -11.26
C TRP A 87 0.07 -11.75 -11.61
N LYS A 88 -0.95 -10.88 -11.71
CA LYS A 88 -0.82 -9.44 -12.00
C LYS A 88 -1.67 -8.62 -11.04
N THR A 89 -1.24 -7.38 -10.81
CA THR A 89 -2.06 -6.32 -10.22
C THR A 89 -2.22 -5.18 -11.21
N TYR A 90 -2.98 -4.17 -10.86
CA TYR A 90 -3.44 -3.18 -11.81
C TYR A 90 -2.84 -1.80 -11.60
N TRP A 91 -2.78 -1.05 -12.68
CA TRP A 91 -2.51 0.38 -12.66
C TRP A 91 -3.77 1.14 -12.17
N ARG A 92 -3.63 2.44 -11.87
CA ARG A 92 -4.72 3.29 -11.37
C ARG A 92 -5.94 3.36 -12.32
N VAL A 93 -5.72 3.15 -13.63
CA VAL A 93 -6.77 2.91 -14.62
C VAL A 93 -6.56 1.53 -15.21
N PRO A 94 -7.25 0.53 -14.65
CA PRO A 94 -6.93 -0.88 -14.90
C PRO A 94 -7.38 -1.40 -16.28
N GLY A 95 -8.26 -0.69 -16.97
CA GLY A 95 -9.01 -1.20 -18.11
C GLY A 95 -10.21 -2.03 -17.68
N VAL A 96 -10.72 -2.86 -18.61
CA VAL A 96 -11.95 -3.62 -18.38
C VAL A 96 -11.72 -4.75 -17.35
N GLY A 97 -12.54 -4.76 -16.29
CA GLY A 97 -12.55 -5.84 -15.30
C GLY A 97 -11.40 -5.82 -14.29
N GLY A 98 -10.53 -4.81 -14.30
CA GLY A 98 -9.47 -4.68 -13.30
C GLY A 98 -9.93 -3.99 -12.02
N ILE A 99 -9.23 -4.25 -10.91
CA ILE A 99 -9.46 -3.63 -9.60
C ILE A 99 -8.26 -2.71 -9.31
N PRO A 100 -8.41 -1.37 -9.42
CA PRO A 100 -7.30 -0.44 -9.21
C PRO A 100 -6.89 -0.40 -7.74
N PRO A 101 -5.61 -0.13 -7.42
CA PRO A 101 -5.17 0.02 -6.05
C PRO A 101 -5.59 1.37 -5.47
N LEU A 102 -6.20 1.31 -4.28
CA LEU A 102 -6.55 2.45 -3.44
C LEU A 102 -5.65 2.45 -2.21
N PHE A 103 -5.29 3.64 -1.72
CA PHE A 103 -4.36 3.80 -0.60
C PHE A 103 -4.95 4.75 0.43
N ASP A 104 -5.03 4.30 1.68
CA ASP A 104 -5.32 5.15 2.83
C ASP A 104 -4.07 5.29 3.72
N TRP A 105 -3.67 6.55 3.97
CA TRP A 105 -2.49 6.93 4.75
C TRP A 105 -2.85 7.61 6.07
N ASN A 106 -4.13 7.68 6.44
CA ASN A 106 -4.64 8.54 7.53
C ASN A 106 -4.04 8.24 8.90
N LYS A 107 -3.55 7.02 9.13
CA LYS A 107 -2.91 6.64 10.40
C LYS A 107 -1.41 6.92 10.47
N SER A 108 -0.85 7.40 9.37
CA SER A 108 0.57 7.80 9.33
C SER A 108 0.83 9.04 10.18
N LYS A 109 2.09 9.18 10.66
CA LYS A 109 2.50 10.32 11.51
C LYS A 109 3.69 11.04 10.90
N ASN A 110 3.76 12.35 11.15
CA ASN A 110 4.80 13.26 10.65
C ASN A 110 4.78 13.38 9.11
N ILE A 111 3.60 13.39 8.50
CA ILE A 111 3.44 13.52 7.05
C ILE A 111 2.62 14.78 6.74
N LYS A 112 3.19 15.67 5.92
CA LYS A 112 2.50 16.84 5.37
C LYS A 112 1.78 16.51 4.06
N SER A 113 2.43 15.73 3.19
CA SER A 113 1.85 15.26 1.93
C SER A 113 2.54 14.00 1.44
N ILE A 114 1.78 13.18 0.70
CA ILE A 114 2.27 12.02 -0.05
C ILE A 114 1.87 12.18 -1.51
N SER A 115 2.79 11.93 -2.42
CA SER A 115 2.51 11.79 -3.84
C SER A 115 3.09 10.48 -4.37
N LYS A 116 2.33 9.82 -5.24
CA LYS A 116 2.69 8.55 -5.87
C LYS A 116 3.45 8.82 -7.17
N ILE A 117 4.50 8.05 -7.45
CA ILE A 117 5.22 8.09 -8.72
C ILE A 117 4.93 6.76 -9.43
N TRP A 118 4.01 6.80 -10.37
CA TRP A 118 3.62 5.60 -11.07
C TRP A 118 4.69 5.17 -12.07
N PRO A 119 5.20 3.93 -12.00
CA PRO A 119 6.01 3.39 -13.08
C PRO A 119 5.14 3.14 -14.32
N THR A 120 5.75 3.16 -15.50
CA THR A 120 5.08 2.77 -16.74
C THR A 120 4.57 1.33 -16.62
N PRO A 121 3.24 1.09 -16.70
CA PRO A 121 2.68 -0.25 -16.62
C PRO A 121 2.84 -1.02 -17.92
N ASN A 122 2.64 -2.33 -17.84
CA ASN A 122 2.48 -3.17 -19.02
C ASN A 122 1.03 -3.20 -19.48
N ILE A 123 0.84 -3.44 -20.79
CA ILE A 123 -0.46 -3.58 -21.43
C ILE A 123 -0.65 -5.06 -21.76
N TYR A 124 -1.78 -5.60 -21.34
CA TYR A 124 -2.16 -6.99 -21.59
C TYR A 124 -3.43 -7.02 -22.42
N ASN A 125 -3.40 -7.71 -23.55
CA ASN A 125 -4.56 -7.96 -24.39
C ASN A 125 -4.88 -9.46 -24.27
N GLU A 126 -5.83 -9.79 -23.43
CA GLU A 126 -6.20 -11.17 -23.11
C GLU A 126 -7.71 -11.31 -23.35
N TYR A 127 -8.13 -12.31 -24.12
CA TYR A 127 -9.55 -12.58 -24.46
C TYR A 127 -10.31 -11.38 -25.07
N GLY A 128 -9.60 -10.53 -25.84
CA GLY A 128 -10.16 -9.31 -26.42
C GLY A 128 -10.35 -8.14 -25.45
N LEU A 129 -9.92 -8.29 -24.19
CA LEU A 129 -9.96 -7.26 -23.17
C LEU A 129 -8.56 -6.67 -22.95
N ARG A 130 -8.50 -5.34 -22.92
CA ARG A 130 -7.26 -4.63 -22.56
C ARG A 130 -7.22 -4.36 -21.06
N THR A 131 -6.15 -4.84 -20.41
CA THR A 131 -5.87 -4.54 -19.01
C THR A 131 -4.48 -3.89 -18.87
N ILE A 132 -4.35 -2.99 -17.90
CA ILE A 132 -3.15 -2.18 -17.67
C ILE A 132 -2.67 -2.46 -16.23
N GLY A 133 -1.41 -2.88 -16.07
CA GLY A 133 -0.93 -3.25 -14.75
C GLY A 133 0.50 -3.81 -14.72
N TYR A 134 0.77 -4.63 -13.70
CA TYR A 134 2.12 -5.12 -13.37
C TYR A 134 2.05 -6.62 -13.04
N LYS A 135 2.90 -7.43 -13.65
CA LYS A 135 3.03 -8.88 -13.36
C LYS A 135 4.10 -9.13 -12.30
N GLU A 136 3.79 -10.06 -11.41
CA GLU A 136 4.69 -10.66 -10.41
C GLU A 136 5.21 -9.70 -9.34
N GLU A 137 5.62 -8.50 -9.69
CA GLU A 137 6.07 -7.48 -8.75
C GLU A 137 5.59 -6.08 -9.17
N PHE A 138 5.06 -5.35 -8.20
CA PHE A 138 4.69 -3.95 -8.33
C PHE A 138 5.33 -3.13 -7.23
N ILE A 139 6.26 -2.24 -7.61
CA ILE A 139 6.88 -1.29 -6.70
C ILE A 139 6.34 0.10 -7.06
N LEU A 140 5.67 0.74 -6.11
CA LEU A 140 5.13 2.10 -6.24
C LEU A 140 5.97 3.06 -5.40
N PRO A 141 6.90 3.80 -5.99
CA PRO A 141 7.60 4.87 -5.28
C PRO A 141 6.64 5.96 -4.82
N ILE A 142 6.89 6.47 -3.61
CA ILE A 142 6.15 7.57 -3.02
C ILE A 142 7.10 8.67 -2.54
N LYS A 143 6.73 9.92 -2.82
CA LYS A 143 7.40 11.11 -2.27
C LYS A 143 6.62 11.55 -1.03
N ILE A 144 7.29 11.63 0.10
CA ILE A 144 6.70 12.02 1.37
C ILE A 144 7.36 13.32 1.84
N LYS A 145 6.56 14.37 2.00
CA LYS A 145 7.02 15.61 2.64
C LYS A 145 6.70 15.53 4.13
N PRO A 146 7.69 15.50 5.04
CA PRO A 146 7.42 15.47 6.48
C PRO A 146 6.95 16.83 6.99
N ILE A 147 6.26 16.82 8.15
CA ILE A 147 5.93 18.04 8.90
C ILE A 147 7.19 18.54 9.62
N ASP A 148 7.85 17.64 10.36
CA ASP A 148 9.13 17.89 11.05
C ASP A 148 10.23 17.08 10.36
N GLN A 149 11.16 17.80 9.75
CA GLN A 149 12.24 17.22 8.94
C GLN A 149 13.27 16.49 9.79
N LYS A 150 13.37 16.83 11.08
CA LYS A 150 14.35 16.25 12.02
C LYS A 150 13.87 14.94 12.67
N LYS A 151 12.59 14.61 12.51
CA LYS A 151 11.97 13.42 13.07
C LYS A 151 11.78 12.32 12.04
N PRO A 152 11.75 11.04 12.47
CA PRO A 152 11.34 9.95 11.60
C PRO A 152 9.87 10.11 11.16
N ILE A 153 9.53 9.47 10.07
CA ILE A 153 8.15 9.32 9.60
C ILE A 153 7.66 7.95 10.04
N TYR A 154 6.47 7.88 10.62
CA TYR A 154 5.74 6.63 10.74
C TYR A 154 4.76 6.53 9.59
N LEU A 155 5.00 5.60 8.67
CA LEU A 155 4.15 5.35 7.53
C LEU A 155 3.29 4.12 7.80
N GLU A 156 1.97 4.30 7.76
CA GLU A 156 0.99 3.22 7.75
C GLU A 156 0.12 3.36 6.52
N ALA A 157 0.03 2.29 5.73
CA ALA A 157 -0.74 2.24 4.50
C ALA A 157 -1.76 1.12 4.57
N THR A 158 -3.04 1.43 4.54
CA THR A 158 -4.08 0.46 4.20
C THR A 158 -4.30 0.50 2.69
N ILE A 159 -4.19 -0.66 2.05
CA ILE A 159 -4.19 -0.80 0.60
C ILE A 159 -5.30 -1.77 0.20
N ASP A 160 -6.25 -1.29 -0.62
CA ASP A 160 -7.24 -2.10 -1.30
C ASP A 160 -6.82 -2.28 -2.75
N PHE A 161 -6.67 -3.51 -3.24
CA PHE A 161 -6.22 -3.78 -4.61
C PHE A 161 -6.68 -5.16 -5.07
N GLY A 162 -6.66 -5.37 -6.39
CA GLY A 162 -6.90 -6.68 -6.97
C GLY A 162 -5.63 -7.36 -7.45
N ILE A 163 -5.56 -8.68 -7.29
CA ILE A 163 -4.59 -9.53 -8.01
C ILE A 163 -5.35 -10.54 -8.85
N CYS A 164 -4.86 -10.79 -10.07
CA CYS A 164 -5.55 -11.67 -11.00
C CYS A 164 -4.59 -12.58 -11.75
N ALA A 165 -5.02 -13.83 -11.92
CA ALA A 165 -4.53 -14.76 -12.94
C ALA A 165 -5.75 -15.21 -13.75
N ASP A 166 -6.24 -16.45 -13.56
CA ASP A 166 -7.50 -16.94 -14.13
C ASP A 166 -8.72 -16.37 -13.38
N VAL A 167 -8.53 -16.04 -12.11
CA VAL A 167 -9.52 -15.38 -11.24
C VAL A 167 -8.95 -14.13 -10.63
N CYS A 168 -9.84 -13.16 -10.33
CA CYS A 168 -9.47 -11.92 -9.64
C CYS A 168 -9.85 -12.01 -8.16
N ILE A 169 -8.89 -11.69 -7.29
CA ILE A 169 -9.05 -11.71 -5.84
C ILE A 169 -8.89 -10.27 -5.33
N PRO A 170 -9.92 -9.65 -4.75
CA PRO A 170 -9.80 -8.40 -4.04
C PRO A 170 -9.05 -8.63 -2.71
N ILE A 171 -8.12 -7.76 -2.40
CA ILE A 171 -7.29 -7.83 -1.21
C ILE A 171 -7.34 -6.49 -0.51
N GLN A 172 -7.53 -6.52 0.81
CA GLN A 172 -7.25 -5.40 1.70
C GLN A 172 -6.14 -5.81 2.66
N THR A 173 -5.12 -4.99 2.78
CA THR A 173 -4.00 -5.23 3.70
C THR A 173 -3.48 -3.93 4.27
N THR A 174 -2.87 -4.00 5.46
CA THR A 174 -2.21 -2.85 6.08
C THR A 174 -0.74 -3.18 6.28
N VAL A 175 0.12 -2.25 5.89
CA VAL A 175 1.57 -2.33 6.09
C VAL A 175 2.07 -1.08 6.78
N GLU A 176 3.09 -1.24 7.62
CA GLU A 176 3.65 -0.14 8.40
C GLU A 176 5.18 -0.17 8.42
N ALA A 177 5.80 0.98 8.50
CA ALA A 177 7.23 1.12 8.69
C ALA A 177 7.59 2.47 9.33
N GLU A 178 8.60 2.45 10.19
CA GLU A 178 9.31 3.67 10.55
C GLU A 178 10.35 3.98 9.46
N LEU A 179 10.34 5.22 8.97
CA LEU A 179 11.26 5.75 7.98
C LEU A 179 12.23 6.72 8.67
N PRO A 180 13.41 6.25 9.10
CA PRO A 180 14.40 7.07 9.78
C PRO A 180 14.90 8.21 8.91
N VAL A 181 15.33 9.32 9.52
CA VAL A 181 15.93 10.46 8.80
C VAL A 181 17.17 10.03 8.01
N ARG A 182 17.96 9.10 8.56
CA ARG A 182 19.14 8.54 7.91
C ARG A 182 18.90 7.06 7.58
N THR A 183 18.54 6.79 6.36
CA THR A 183 18.35 5.43 5.82
C THR A 183 18.62 5.44 4.31
N SER A 184 19.01 4.30 3.77
CA SER A 184 19.16 4.07 2.33
C SER A 184 18.73 2.64 1.95
N ILE A 185 17.92 2.01 2.83
CA ILE A 185 17.48 0.61 2.63
C ILE A 185 16.58 0.51 1.41
N GLY A 186 17.01 -0.28 0.43
CA GLY A 186 16.28 -0.52 -0.81
C GLY A 186 16.34 0.63 -1.83
N LYS A 187 17.22 1.63 -1.62
CA LYS A 187 17.38 2.78 -2.53
C LYS A 187 17.55 2.36 -3.99
N ASN A 188 18.44 1.42 -4.28
CA ASN A 188 18.73 1.02 -5.67
C ASN A 188 17.50 0.41 -6.35
N ARG A 189 16.74 -0.43 -5.66
CA ARG A 189 15.49 -0.99 -6.20
C ARG A 189 14.47 0.11 -6.55
N ILE A 190 14.36 1.14 -5.71
CA ILE A 190 13.46 2.27 -5.99
C ILE A 190 13.99 3.07 -7.18
N LEU A 191 15.30 3.31 -7.30
CA LEU A 191 15.90 4.04 -8.42
C LEU A 191 15.63 3.34 -9.75
N GLU A 192 15.79 2.01 -9.83
CA GLU A 192 15.47 1.20 -11.03
C GLU A 192 14.01 1.36 -11.48
N VAL A 193 13.09 1.56 -10.54
CA VAL A 193 11.69 1.79 -10.85
C VAL A 193 11.43 3.24 -11.25
N LEU A 194 12.11 4.20 -10.62
CA LEU A 194 12.02 5.62 -10.98
C LEU A 194 12.50 5.90 -12.41
N ASP A 195 13.48 5.13 -12.91
CA ASP A 195 13.95 5.23 -14.31
C ASP A 195 12.86 4.83 -15.33
N ARG A 196 11.81 4.14 -14.88
CA ARG A 196 10.66 3.73 -15.67
C ARG A 196 9.38 4.49 -15.27
N ALA A 197 9.51 5.59 -14.54
CA ALA A 197 8.36 6.42 -14.18
C ALA A 197 7.67 6.98 -15.44
N ILE A 198 6.37 7.23 -15.30
CA ILE A 198 5.61 7.95 -16.33
C ILE A 198 6.24 9.34 -16.48
N ILE A 199 6.53 9.72 -17.71
CA ILE A 199 7.23 10.97 -18.05
C ILE A 199 6.22 12.11 -18.12
N SER A 200 6.59 13.28 -17.59
CA SER A 200 5.73 14.48 -17.74
C SER A 200 5.54 14.83 -19.22
N GLY A 201 4.33 15.21 -19.59
CA GLY A 201 4.02 15.66 -20.95
C GLY A 201 4.87 16.86 -21.41
N SER A 202 5.34 17.70 -20.49
CA SER A 202 6.26 18.80 -20.77
C SER A 202 7.64 18.35 -21.26
N GLU A 203 8.04 17.13 -20.93
CA GLU A 203 9.31 16.50 -21.36
C GLU A 203 9.10 15.56 -22.57
N SER A 204 7.89 15.52 -23.14
CA SER A 204 7.48 14.65 -24.22
C SER A 204 7.65 15.32 -25.58
N PRO A 205 7.95 14.54 -26.64
CA PRO A 205 7.85 15.01 -28.03
C PRO A 205 6.38 15.12 -28.51
N ILE A 206 5.42 14.69 -27.69
CA ILE A 206 3.98 14.71 -27.99
C ILE A 206 3.39 16.02 -27.48
N LYS A 207 2.48 16.58 -28.26
CA LYS A 207 1.70 17.78 -27.88
C LYS A 207 0.22 17.49 -27.94
N VAL A 208 -0.54 18.02 -27.00
CA VAL A 208 -2.00 18.07 -27.06
C VAL A 208 -2.38 19.25 -27.97
N ILE A 209 -3.12 18.97 -29.05
CA ILE A 209 -3.50 19.96 -30.05
C ILE A 209 -4.89 20.49 -29.77
N THR A 210 -5.86 19.59 -29.52
CA THR A 210 -7.24 19.95 -29.17
C THR A 210 -7.77 19.07 -28.06
N CYS A 211 -8.73 19.60 -27.32
CA CYS A 211 -9.49 18.84 -26.33
C CYS A 211 -10.97 19.28 -26.40
N ASP A 212 -11.77 18.46 -27.04
CA ASP A 212 -13.19 18.70 -27.21
C ASP A 212 -13.99 17.96 -26.15
N ILE A 213 -14.93 18.66 -25.52
CA ILE A 213 -15.84 18.10 -24.54
C ILE A 213 -17.26 18.29 -25.08
N ILE A 214 -17.90 17.18 -25.39
CA ILE A 214 -19.22 17.16 -26.03
C ILE A 214 -20.23 16.61 -25.02
N PRO A 215 -21.27 17.39 -24.65
CA PRO A 215 -22.32 16.90 -23.78
C PRO A 215 -23.08 15.73 -24.40
N LEU A 216 -23.32 14.69 -23.60
CA LEU A 216 -24.18 13.56 -23.92
C LEU A 216 -25.39 13.55 -22.97
N LYS A 217 -26.36 12.68 -23.23
CA LYS A 217 -27.52 12.54 -22.34
C LYS A 217 -27.13 12.17 -20.90
N ASP A 218 -26.13 11.30 -20.76
CA ASP A 218 -25.71 10.74 -19.47
C ASP A 218 -24.20 10.96 -19.21
N GLY A 219 -23.71 12.19 -19.48
CA GLY A 219 -22.30 12.54 -19.24
C GLY A 219 -21.68 13.37 -20.35
N PHE A 220 -20.41 13.14 -20.64
CA PHE A 220 -19.65 13.91 -21.63
C PHE A 220 -18.76 12.96 -22.44
N GLU A 221 -18.68 13.19 -23.74
CA GLU A 221 -17.60 12.64 -24.53
C GLU A 221 -16.41 13.60 -24.48
N VAL A 222 -15.24 13.07 -24.15
CA VAL A 222 -13.98 13.79 -24.19
C VAL A 222 -13.15 13.24 -25.32
N LYS A 223 -12.76 14.10 -26.25
CA LYS A 223 -11.86 13.78 -27.36
C LYS A 223 -10.61 14.63 -27.26
N ALA A 224 -9.46 14.02 -27.03
CA ALA A 224 -8.17 14.67 -27.09
C ALA A 224 -7.46 14.28 -28.39
N THR A 225 -7.02 15.27 -29.16
CA THR A 225 -6.17 15.06 -30.34
C THR A 225 -4.75 15.47 -29.99
N LEU A 226 -3.81 14.56 -30.24
CA LEU A 226 -2.39 14.74 -29.98
C LEU A 226 -1.59 14.61 -31.27
N GLU A 227 -0.48 15.30 -31.32
CA GLU A 227 0.49 15.22 -32.39
C GLU A 227 1.88 14.88 -31.84
N ASN A 228 2.60 14.02 -32.53
CA ASN A 228 3.97 13.67 -32.24
C ASN A 228 4.90 14.19 -33.35
N ILE A 229 6.11 14.61 -33.02
CA ILE A 229 7.14 14.99 -34.00
C ILE A 229 7.44 13.83 -34.96
N ALA A 230 7.47 12.59 -34.42
CA ALA A 230 7.52 11.36 -35.21
C ALA A 230 6.12 10.73 -35.29
N SER A 231 5.94 9.79 -36.25
CA SER A 231 4.68 9.02 -36.31
C SER A 231 4.46 8.20 -35.05
N PHE A 232 3.22 8.04 -34.66
CA PHE A 232 2.81 7.08 -33.65
C PHE A 232 2.87 5.66 -34.25
N ASN A 233 3.19 4.67 -33.40
CA ASN A 233 3.06 3.28 -33.79
C ASN A 233 1.62 2.79 -33.58
N GLU A 234 1.24 1.72 -34.24
CA GLU A 234 -0.11 1.14 -34.21
C GLU A 234 -0.57 0.68 -32.80
N ASN A 235 0.37 0.43 -31.90
CA ASN A 235 0.09 0.02 -30.52
C ASN A 235 -0.02 1.22 -29.58
N THR A 236 0.17 2.45 -30.08
CA THR A 236 -0.01 3.65 -29.26
C THR A 236 -1.48 3.86 -28.93
N PHE A 237 -1.75 4.14 -27.67
CA PHE A 237 -3.09 4.51 -27.23
C PHE A 237 -3.04 5.47 -26.04
N GLY A 238 -4.16 6.15 -25.79
CA GLY A 238 -4.31 7.07 -24.68
C GLY A 238 -5.37 6.63 -23.69
N VAL A 239 -5.24 7.13 -22.48
CA VAL A 239 -6.20 6.95 -21.37
C VAL A 239 -6.51 8.32 -20.81
N ILE A 240 -7.79 8.66 -20.70
CA ILE A 240 -8.26 9.89 -20.07
C ILE A 240 -8.74 9.57 -18.65
N GLU A 241 -8.39 10.42 -17.70
CA GLU A 241 -8.76 10.34 -16.28
C GLU A 241 -9.38 11.66 -15.81
N TYR A 242 -10.26 11.59 -14.81
CA TYR A 242 -10.79 12.76 -14.11
C TYR A 242 -10.66 12.56 -12.59
N PRO A 243 -9.47 12.74 -12.02
CA PRO A 243 -9.14 12.28 -10.66
C PRO A 243 -9.83 13.05 -9.54
N GLU A 244 -10.29 14.29 -9.76
CA GLU A 244 -10.96 15.08 -8.72
C GLU A 244 -12.35 14.57 -8.33
N LYS A 245 -12.96 13.72 -9.16
CA LYS A 245 -14.27 13.12 -8.87
C LYS A 245 -14.14 11.60 -8.74
N PRO A 246 -13.86 11.08 -7.55
CA PRO A 246 -13.65 9.64 -7.34
C PRO A 246 -14.87 8.77 -7.68
N ASN A 247 -16.08 9.36 -7.69
CA ASN A 247 -17.30 8.68 -8.12
C ASN A 247 -17.58 8.83 -9.62
N SER A 248 -16.69 9.46 -10.40
CA SER A 248 -16.80 9.51 -11.84
C SER A 248 -16.37 8.17 -12.42
N TRP A 249 -17.12 7.70 -13.39
CA TRP A 249 -16.75 6.53 -14.18
C TRP A 249 -16.39 6.96 -15.59
N ILE A 250 -15.18 6.54 -16.04
CA ILE A 250 -14.71 6.84 -17.39
C ILE A 250 -14.61 5.55 -18.18
N SER A 251 -15.39 5.45 -19.27
CA SER A 251 -15.23 4.40 -20.23
C SER A 251 -14.31 4.85 -21.35
N GLN A 252 -13.13 4.25 -21.43
CA GLN A 252 -12.20 4.45 -22.53
C GLN A 252 -12.83 3.82 -23.80
N LYS A 253 -13.10 4.64 -24.82
CA LYS A 253 -13.74 4.15 -26.05
C LYS A 253 -12.71 3.65 -27.05
N THR A 254 -11.86 4.55 -27.55
CA THR A 254 -10.91 4.20 -28.59
C THR A 254 -9.73 5.16 -28.61
N SER A 255 -8.64 4.69 -29.22
CA SER A 255 -7.54 5.52 -29.66
C SER A 255 -7.30 5.24 -31.14
N LEU A 256 -7.34 6.29 -31.96
CA LEU A 256 -7.17 6.22 -33.39
C LEU A 256 -5.82 6.84 -33.75
N VAL A 257 -4.94 6.06 -34.37
CA VAL A 257 -3.65 6.53 -34.87
C VAL A 257 -3.78 6.83 -36.37
N SER A 258 -3.37 8.02 -36.77
CA SER A 258 -3.27 8.44 -38.16
C SER A 258 -1.97 9.20 -38.39
N GLY A 259 -0.94 8.48 -38.83
CA GLY A 259 0.40 9.06 -39.03
C GLY A 259 1.00 9.60 -37.75
N ASN A 260 1.14 10.93 -37.66
CA ASN A 260 1.66 11.62 -36.48
C ASN A 260 0.57 12.11 -35.53
N GLN A 261 -0.72 11.81 -35.79
CA GLN A 261 -1.84 12.16 -34.92
C GLN A 261 -2.38 10.96 -34.15
N LEU A 262 -2.83 11.21 -32.95
CA LEU A 262 -3.51 10.28 -32.07
C LEU A 262 -4.78 10.93 -31.52
N ASP A 263 -5.93 10.38 -31.84
CA ASP A 263 -7.20 10.75 -31.20
C ASP A 263 -7.50 9.79 -30.06
N VAL A 264 -7.68 10.33 -28.86
CA VAL A 264 -8.09 9.59 -27.66
C VAL A 264 -9.50 9.98 -27.28
N ILE A 265 -10.40 9.02 -27.24
CA ILE A 265 -11.83 9.25 -26.99
C ILE A 265 -12.27 8.45 -25.76
N ALA A 266 -12.93 9.12 -24.81
CA ALA A 266 -13.53 8.51 -23.64
C ALA A 266 -14.91 9.09 -23.36
N THR A 267 -15.75 8.35 -22.67
CA THR A 267 -17.00 8.87 -22.10
C THR A 267 -16.83 9.01 -20.60
N LEU A 268 -17.05 10.22 -20.12
CA LEU A 268 -17.03 10.58 -18.71
C LEU A 268 -18.47 10.62 -18.20
N HIS A 269 -18.80 9.74 -17.26
CA HIS A 269 -20.10 9.68 -16.59
C HIS A 269 -19.99 10.42 -15.25
N LEU A 270 -20.77 11.50 -15.11
CA LEU A 270 -20.76 12.36 -13.93
C LEU A 270 -22.18 12.55 -13.42
N ASP A 271 -22.46 12.17 -12.20
CA ASP A 271 -23.73 12.43 -11.55
C ASP A 271 -23.87 13.92 -11.22
N GLY A 272 -24.93 14.56 -11.74
CA GLY A 272 -25.33 15.93 -11.39
C GLY A 272 -24.31 17.02 -11.77
N THR A 273 -23.42 16.78 -12.72
CA THR A 273 -22.42 17.74 -13.18
C THR A 273 -22.85 18.35 -14.52
N TYR A 274 -22.81 19.68 -14.63
CA TYR A 274 -23.19 20.40 -15.84
C TYR A 274 -22.01 20.86 -16.70
N PHE A 275 -20.78 20.72 -16.20
CA PHE A 275 -19.57 21.07 -16.93
C PHE A 275 -18.40 20.19 -16.48
N VAL A 276 -17.41 20.04 -17.34
CA VAL A 276 -16.14 19.38 -17.07
C VAL A 276 -15.03 20.43 -17.11
N ASP A 277 -14.29 20.54 -16.02
CA ASP A 277 -13.11 21.39 -16.01
C ASP A 277 -11.96 20.65 -16.72
N ARG A 278 -11.52 21.23 -17.84
CA ARG A 278 -10.43 20.65 -18.65
C ARG A 278 -9.11 20.56 -17.91
N SER A 279 -8.86 21.49 -16.96
CA SER A 279 -7.64 21.50 -16.17
C SER A 279 -7.51 20.29 -15.23
N ASN A 280 -8.62 19.65 -14.90
CA ASN A 280 -8.71 18.50 -14.02
C ASN A 280 -8.71 17.16 -14.76
N LEU A 281 -8.64 17.18 -16.08
CA LEU A 281 -8.45 15.97 -16.89
C LEU A 281 -6.98 15.61 -16.92
N ASN A 282 -6.66 14.33 -16.74
CA ASN A 282 -5.33 13.80 -17.00
C ASN A 282 -5.38 12.90 -18.24
N LEU A 283 -4.39 13.03 -19.08
CA LEU A 283 -4.24 12.23 -20.28
C LEU A 283 -2.91 11.48 -20.22
N THR A 284 -2.95 10.16 -20.23
CA THR A 284 -1.74 9.32 -20.31
C THR A 284 -1.67 8.65 -21.67
N VAL A 285 -0.57 8.86 -22.40
CA VAL A 285 -0.28 8.24 -23.69
C VAL A 285 0.77 7.14 -23.52
N PHE A 286 0.43 5.95 -23.92
CA PHE A 286 1.32 4.78 -23.94
C PHE A 286 1.86 4.59 -25.36
N SER A 287 3.19 4.67 -25.51
CA SER A 287 3.86 4.49 -26.79
C SER A 287 5.14 3.67 -26.60
N SER A 288 5.18 2.51 -27.22
CA SER A 288 6.26 1.53 -27.02
C SER A 288 6.39 1.14 -25.54
N ASN A 289 7.57 1.39 -24.95
CA ASN A 289 7.87 1.06 -23.54
C ASN A 289 7.83 2.29 -22.61
N LYS A 290 7.24 3.39 -23.08
CA LYS A 290 7.14 4.66 -22.35
C LYS A 290 5.69 5.07 -22.19
N ALA A 291 5.40 5.82 -21.12
CA ALA A 291 4.15 6.50 -20.94
C ALA A 291 4.42 7.99 -20.67
N PHE A 292 3.57 8.84 -21.22
CA PHE A 292 3.65 10.29 -21.06
C PHE A 292 2.33 10.78 -20.47
N GLU A 293 2.41 11.57 -19.41
CA GLU A 293 1.24 12.11 -18.70
C GLU A 293 1.14 13.61 -18.89
N PHE A 294 -0.02 14.06 -19.29
CA PHE A 294 -0.37 15.46 -19.49
C PHE A 294 -1.42 15.87 -18.44
N ASP A 295 -1.07 16.84 -17.61
CA ASP A 295 -1.96 17.43 -16.64
C ASP A 295 -2.80 18.51 -17.33
N GLY A 296 -4.12 18.36 -17.29
CA GLY A 296 -5.05 19.19 -18.03
C GLY A 296 -5.15 18.82 -19.51
N CYS A 297 -6.30 19.08 -20.06
CA CYS A 297 -6.60 18.94 -21.49
C CYS A 297 -6.70 20.37 -22.06
N LEU A 298 -5.61 21.10 -21.93
CA LEU A 298 -5.52 22.51 -22.35
C LEU A 298 -4.93 22.56 -23.75
N SER A 299 -5.66 23.10 -24.69
CA SER A 299 -5.23 23.43 -26.08
C SER A 299 -5.04 24.93 -26.21
#